data_24e1f1c6d2e973f5e6e3e68b6e8151c8
#
_entry.id   24e1f1c6d2e973f5e6e3e68b6e8151c8
#
_cell.length_a   1.000
_cell.length_b   1.000
_cell.length_c   1.000
_cell.angle_alpha   90.00
_cell.angle_beta   90.00
_cell.angle_gamma   90.00
#
_symmetry.space_group_name_H-M   'P 1'
#
loop_
_entity.id
_entity.type
_entity.pdbx_description
1 polymer ?
#
loop_
_entity_poly.entity_id
_entity_poly.type
_entity_poly.pdbx_seq_one_letter_code
_entity_poly.pdbx_strand_id
1 'polypeptide(L)'
;MGRTRHETFTCAAGCTVEATLNLIGGKWKGVILYRLLTEEVLRFNELRRLLPSITQRMLTNQLRELEKDGLVQRTIYPEVPPRVEYRLTDEGRTLEPVISALKAWGDRYVANRADCACVMGLIPPQRQPGADKAPRGQG
;
A
#
# COMPACT_ATOMS: atom_id res chain seq x y z
N MET A 1 18.75 3.50 10.10
CA MET A 1 18.62 4.24 10.96
C MET A 1 17.44 4.20 11.62
N GLY A 2 17.33 3.80 12.56
CA GLY A 2 16.19 3.65 13.26
C GLY A 2 15.61 4.90 13.69
N ARG A 3 14.62 5.45 13.11
CA ARG A 3 14.04 6.53 13.58
C ARG A 3 13.12 6.08 14.56
N THR A 4 13.19 6.53 15.70
CA THR A 4 12.26 6.24 16.72
C THR A 4 11.00 6.82 16.29
N ARG A 5 9.97 6.13 16.16
CA ARG A 5 8.77 6.67 15.76
C ARG A 5 7.98 7.02 16.90
N HIS A 6 7.78 8.22 17.17
CA HIS A 6 6.85 8.73 18.12
C HIS A 6 6.67 7.97 19.37
N GLU A 7 7.70 7.87 20.08
CA GLU A 7 7.55 7.34 21.38
C GLU A 7 6.76 8.26 22.23
N THR A 8 6.77 9.53 21.95
CA THR A 8 5.99 10.46 22.72
C THR A 8 5.30 11.37 21.76
N PHE A 9 4.01 11.51 21.90
CA PHE A 9 3.28 12.43 21.11
C PHE A 9 3.09 13.67 21.93
N THR A 10 3.46 14.82 21.39
CA THR A 10 3.08 16.05 22.03
C THR A 10 1.69 16.23 21.54
N CYS A 11 0.78 16.37 22.36
CA CYS A 11 -0.60 16.47 21.96
C CYS A 11 -0.96 17.79 21.31
N ALA A 12 -0.20 18.16 20.33
CA ALA A 12 -0.54 19.34 19.57
C ALA A 12 -1.56 18.96 18.50
N ALA A 13 -2.25 19.94 18.01
CA ALA A 13 -3.23 19.70 16.96
C ALA A 13 -2.51 19.12 15.77
N GLY A 14 -3.01 18.02 15.25
CA GLY A 14 -2.42 17.41 14.07
C GLY A 14 -1.37 16.36 14.35
N CYS A 15 -0.98 16.14 15.59
CA CYS A 15 0.08 15.18 15.85
C CYS A 15 -0.34 13.76 15.48
N THR A 16 -1.62 13.44 15.56
CA THR A 16 -2.06 12.11 15.15
C THR A 16 -2.04 11.96 13.65
N VAL A 17 -2.21 13.04 12.91
CA VAL A 17 -2.05 12.99 11.46
C VAL A 17 -0.60 12.70 11.14
N GLU A 18 0.31 13.37 11.82
CA GLU A 18 1.72 13.14 11.61
C GLU A 18 2.10 11.71 11.96
N ALA A 19 1.58 11.18 13.05
CA ALA A 19 1.85 9.82 13.47
C ALA A 19 1.40 8.82 12.40
N THR A 20 0.21 9.04 11.86
CA THR A 20 -0.31 8.16 10.83
C THR A 20 0.55 8.22 9.58
N LEU A 21 0.91 9.43 9.17
CA LEU A 21 1.74 9.58 7.98
C LEU A 21 3.10 8.93 8.17
N ASN A 22 3.62 8.91 9.38
CA ASN A 22 4.88 8.24 9.63
C ASN A 22 4.76 6.74 9.46
N LEU A 23 3.59 6.18 9.72
CA LEU A 23 3.39 4.75 9.60
C LEU A 23 3.14 4.33 8.15
N ILE A 24 2.43 5.14 7.40
CA ILE A 24 2.03 4.74 6.05
C ILE A 24 2.60 5.63 4.97
N GLY A 25 3.39 6.62 5.35
CA GLY A 25 3.89 7.58 4.38
C GLY A 25 4.99 7.04 3.52
N GLY A 26 5.53 7.91 2.70
CA GLY A 26 6.54 7.49 1.76
C GLY A 26 5.91 7.02 0.49
N LYS A 27 6.74 6.52 -0.38
CA LYS A 27 6.27 6.18 -1.71
C LYS A 27 5.57 4.84 -1.78
N TRP A 28 5.98 3.90 -0.96
CA TRP A 28 5.53 2.52 -1.16
C TRP A 28 4.61 1.92 -0.10
N LYS A 29 4.69 2.40 1.13
CA LYS A 29 3.95 1.75 2.21
C LYS A 29 2.45 1.76 1.99
N GLY A 30 1.92 2.89 1.60
CA GLY A 30 0.48 2.97 1.36
C GLY A 30 0.03 2.03 0.26
N VAL A 31 0.84 1.90 -0.79
CA VAL A 31 0.49 1.01 -1.90
C VAL A 31 0.58 -0.44 -1.47
N ILE A 32 1.59 -0.80 -0.68
CA ILE A 32 1.70 -2.16 -0.18
C ILE A 32 0.49 -2.51 0.67
N LEU A 33 0.11 -1.59 1.55
CA LEU A 33 -1.04 -1.82 2.41
C LEU A 33 -2.32 -1.97 1.60
N TYR A 34 -2.47 -1.15 0.57
CA TYR A 34 -3.62 -1.25 -0.30
C TYR A 34 -3.67 -2.63 -0.97
N ARG A 35 -2.53 -3.11 -1.44
CA ARG A 35 -2.51 -4.43 -2.08
C ARG A 35 -2.87 -5.54 -1.11
N LEU A 36 -2.37 -5.44 0.12
CA LEU A 36 -2.69 -6.46 1.12
C LEU A 36 -4.13 -6.38 1.58
N LEU A 37 -4.74 -5.20 1.52
CA LEU A 37 -6.17 -5.10 1.81
C LEU A 37 -7.00 -5.75 0.72
N THR A 38 -6.53 -5.66 -0.51
CA THR A 38 -7.28 -6.19 -1.63
C THR A 38 -7.09 -7.68 -1.82
N GLU A 39 -5.87 -8.14 -1.67
CA GLU A 39 -5.56 -9.53 -1.96
C GLU A 39 -5.47 -10.43 -0.74
N GLU A 40 -5.46 -9.84 0.42
CA GLU A 40 -5.39 -10.52 1.70
C GLU A 40 -4.09 -11.21 1.99
N VAL A 41 -3.58 -12.04 1.12
CA VAL A 41 -2.31 -12.73 1.33
C VAL A 41 -1.50 -12.63 0.05
N LEU A 42 -0.27 -12.17 0.18
CA LEU A 42 0.61 -12.06 -0.99
C LEU A 42 1.99 -12.55 -0.63
N ARG A 43 2.63 -13.23 -1.58
CA ARG A 43 4.01 -13.61 -1.43
C ARG A 43 4.90 -12.49 -1.91
N PHE A 44 6.15 -12.54 -1.51
CA PHE A 44 7.10 -11.49 -1.86
C PHE A 44 7.14 -11.23 -3.36
N ASN A 45 7.24 -12.30 -4.14
CA ASN A 45 7.32 -12.12 -5.58
C ASN A 45 6.02 -11.61 -6.20
N GLU A 46 4.92 -11.95 -5.57
CA GLU A 46 3.63 -11.42 -6.04
C GLU A 46 3.54 -9.93 -5.80
N LEU A 47 4.03 -9.49 -4.64
CA LEU A 47 4.09 -8.07 -4.38
C LEU A 47 4.98 -7.35 -5.37
N ARG A 48 6.12 -7.96 -5.70
CA ARG A 48 7.01 -7.34 -6.67
C ARG A 48 6.35 -7.21 -8.03
N ARG A 49 5.58 -8.20 -8.42
CA ARG A 49 4.90 -8.12 -9.71
C ARG A 49 3.84 -7.02 -9.73
N LEU A 50 3.20 -6.80 -8.59
CA LEU A 50 2.20 -5.76 -8.50
C LEU A 50 2.80 -4.36 -8.39
N LEU A 51 4.09 -4.29 -8.07
CA LEU A 51 4.78 -3.02 -7.90
C LEU A 51 6.04 -3.02 -8.76
N PRO A 52 5.88 -2.96 -10.07
CA PRO A 52 7.01 -3.20 -10.98
C PRO A 52 8.16 -2.22 -10.84
N SER A 53 7.90 -1.05 -10.32
CA SER A 53 8.98 -0.07 -10.18
C SER A 53 9.79 -0.21 -8.90
N ILE A 54 9.37 -1.09 -8.01
CA ILE A 54 10.07 -1.21 -6.74
C ILE A 54 11.24 -2.19 -6.87
N THR A 55 12.35 -1.89 -6.24
CA THR A 55 13.45 -2.83 -6.23
C THR A 55 13.24 -3.83 -5.12
N GLN A 56 13.92 -4.97 -5.24
CA GLN A 56 13.82 -5.98 -4.22
C GLN A 56 14.26 -5.46 -2.86
N ARG A 57 15.32 -4.68 -2.84
CA ARG A 57 15.83 -4.14 -1.60
C ARG A 57 14.82 -3.18 -0.95
N MET A 58 14.23 -2.35 -1.78
CA MET A 58 13.25 -1.40 -1.27
C MET A 58 12.03 -2.11 -0.72
N LEU A 59 11.54 -3.11 -1.44
CA LEU A 59 10.38 -3.86 -0.97
C LEU A 59 10.70 -4.56 0.35
N THR A 60 11.87 -5.16 0.45
CA THR A 60 12.28 -5.82 1.68
C THR A 60 12.29 -4.83 2.83
N ASN A 61 12.86 -3.66 2.62
CA ASN A 61 12.95 -2.66 3.68
C ASN A 61 11.57 -2.16 4.09
N GLN A 62 10.72 -1.92 3.12
CA GLN A 62 9.38 -1.43 3.43
C GLN A 62 8.56 -2.46 4.19
N LEU A 63 8.67 -3.72 3.80
CA LEU A 63 7.95 -4.78 4.49
C LEU A 63 8.46 -4.96 5.91
N ARG A 64 9.77 -4.83 6.10
CA ARG A 64 10.31 -4.95 7.43
C ARG A 64 9.83 -3.83 8.34
N GLU A 65 9.74 -2.63 7.80
CA GLU A 65 9.23 -1.52 8.60
C GLU A 65 7.76 -1.71 8.94
N LEU A 66 6.97 -2.16 7.99
CA LEU A 66 5.56 -2.41 8.25
C LEU A 66 5.37 -3.52 9.26
N GLU A 67 6.21 -4.53 9.21
CA GLU A 67 6.16 -5.62 10.15
C GLU A 67 6.56 -5.14 11.54
N LYS A 68 7.59 -4.32 11.61
CA LYS A 68 8.05 -3.78 12.88
C LYS A 68 7.00 -2.89 13.51
N ASP A 69 6.26 -2.18 12.69
CA ASP A 69 5.21 -1.31 13.21
C ASP A 69 3.93 -2.07 13.54
N GLY A 70 3.92 -3.38 13.34
CA GLY A 70 2.77 -4.18 13.72
C GLY A 70 1.63 -4.14 12.73
N LEU A 71 1.86 -3.67 11.52
CA LEU A 71 0.80 -3.57 10.52
C LEU A 71 0.77 -4.76 9.58
N VAL A 72 1.89 -5.43 9.41
CA VAL A 72 2.01 -6.56 8.48
C VAL A 72 2.60 -7.74 9.22
N GLN A 73 2.11 -8.92 8.90
CA GLN A 73 2.61 -10.15 9.48
C GLN A 73 3.27 -10.98 8.39
N ARG A 74 4.42 -11.52 8.70
CA ARG A 74 5.15 -12.36 7.77
C ARG A 74 5.12 -13.79 8.28
N THR A 75 4.72 -14.72 7.45
CA THR A 75 4.66 -16.12 7.82
C THR A 75 5.58 -16.90 6.90
N ILE A 76 6.48 -17.68 7.49
CA ILE A 76 7.42 -18.48 6.73
C ILE A 76 6.99 -19.93 6.84
N TYR A 77 6.82 -20.57 5.69
CA TYR A 77 6.48 -21.97 5.66
C TYR A 77 7.73 -22.77 5.33
N PRO A 78 8.06 -23.76 6.14
CA PRO A 78 9.27 -24.56 5.94
C PRO A 78 9.10 -25.54 4.81
N GLU A 79 9.13 -25.05 3.62
CA GLU A 79 9.05 -25.87 2.42
C GLU A 79 10.31 -25.74 1.62
N VAL A 80 10.41 -26.45 0.52
CA VAL A 80 11.54 -26.37 -0.37
C VAL A 80 10.99 -26.09 -1.76
N PRO A 81 11.15 -24.89 -2.26
CA PRO A 81 11.78 -23.72 -1.61
C PRO A 81 10.86 -23.15 -0.55
N PRO A 82 11.40 -22.39 0.41
CA PRO A 82 10.56 -21.84 1.47
C PRO A 82 9.56 -20.83 0.92
N ARG A 83 8.39 -20.85 1.48
CA ARG A 83 7.34 -19.93 1.08
C ARG A 83 7.15 -18.89 2.16
N VAL A 84 7.15 -17.64 1.77
CA VAL A 84 6.96 -16.54 2.71
C VAL A 84 5.72 -15.77 2.28
N GLU A 85 4.80 -15.61 3.18
CA GLU A 85 3.55 -14.91 2.90
C GLU A 85 3.42 -13.70 3.79
N TYR A 86 2.83 -12.65 3.26
CA TYR A 86 2.58 -11.43 3.98
C TYR A 86 1.08 -11.17 4.03
N ARG A 87 0.61 -10.74 5.18
CA ARG A 87 -0.79 -10.36 5.34
C ARG A 87 -0.86 -9.25 6.36
N LEU A 88 -1.98 -8.57 6.40
CA LEU A 88 -2.16 -7.52 7.37
C LEU A 88 -2.49 -8.14 8.73
N THR A 89 -2.00 -7.50 9.78
CA THR A 89 -2.42 -7.84 11.13
C THR A 89 -3.78 -7.23 11.37
N ASP A 90 -4.38 -7.54 12.51
CA ASP A 90 -5.63 -6.91 12.88
C ASP A 90 -5.45 -5.40 12.94
N GLU A 91 -4.32 -4.95 13.46
CA GLU A 91 -4.04 -3.52 13.52
C GLU A 91 -3.93 -2.94 12.12
N GLY A 92 -3.26 -3.66 11.23
CA GLY A 92 -3.14 -3.20 9.85
C GLY A 92 -4.48 -3.09 9.16
N ARG A 93 -5.41 -3.98 9.48
CA ARG A 93 -6.72 -3.92 8.86
C ARG A 93 -7.50 -2.70 9.27
N THR A 94 -7.21 -2.15 10.43
CA THR A 94 -7.90 -0.94 10.87
C THR A 94 -7.56 0.26 9.98
N LEU A 95 -6.54 0.14 9.14
CA LEU A 95 -6.20 1.20 8.21
C LEU A 95 -7.07 1.21 6.96
N GLU A 96 -7.96 0.25 6.83
CA GLU A 96 -8.77 0.15 5.62
C GLU A 96 -9.50 1.46 5.29
N PRO A 97 -10.18 2.11 6.22
CA PRO A 97 -10.85 3.36 5.85
C PRO A 97 -9.86 4.45 5.46
N VAL A 98 -8.68 4.45 6.07
CA VAL A 98 -7.68 5.46 5.75
C VAL A 98 -7.17 5.25 4.32
N ILE A 99 -6.79 4.01 4.01
CA ILE A 99 -6.25 3.69 2.68
C ILE A 99 -7.33 3.87 1.62
N SER A 100 -8.57 3.50 1.94
CA SER A 100 -9.67 3.69 0.99
C SER A 100 -9.90 5.16 0.72
N ALA A 101 -9.80 5.99 1.74
CA ALA A 101 -9.98 7.43 1.56
C ALA A 101 -8.85 8.02 0.73
N LEU A 102 -7.63 7.55 0.94
CA LEU A 102 -6.50 8.01 0.14
C LEU A 102 -6.72 7.64 -1.33
N LYS A 103 -7.17 6.43 -1.56
CA LYS A 103 -7.42 6.01 -2.93
C LYS A 103 -8.54 6.82 -3.57
N ALA A 104 -9.62 7.02 -2.84
CA ALA A 104 -10.76 7.76 -3.40
C ALA A 104 -10.36 9.19 -3.75
N TRP A 105 -9.61 9.83 -2.86
CA TRP A 105 -9.17 11.19 -3.14
C TRP A 105 -8.23 11.21 -4.35
N GLY A 106 -7.31 10.25 -4.37
CA GLY A 106 -6.34 10.17 -5.46
C GLY A 106 -7.01 9.89 -6.80
N ASP A 107 -8.03 9.05 -6.80
CA ASP A 107 -8.75 8.74 -8.05
C ASP A 107 -9.34 10.01 -8.65
N ARG A 108 -9.92 10.85 -7.82
CA ARG A 108 -10.48 12.09 -8.34
C ARG A 108 -9.41 13.05 -8.81
N TYR A 109 -8.33 13.13 -8.04
CA TYR A 109 -7.25 14.04 -8.38
C TYR A 109 -6.62 13.65 -9.71
N VAL A 110 -6.39 12.36 -9.90
CA VAL A 110 -5.76 11.86 -11.10
C VAL A 110 -6.72 11.98 -12.29
N ALA A 111 -8.01 11.75 -12.08
CA ALA A 111 -8.97 11.86 -13.15
C ALA A 111 -9.04 13.26 -13.72
N ASN A 112 -8.76 14.26 -12.88
CA ASN A 112 -8.78 15.62 -13.34
C ASN A 112 -7.48 16.06 -13.99
N ARG A 113 -6.48 15.18 -14.05
CA ARG A 113 -5.21 15.48 -14.67
C ARG A 113 -4.89 14.34 -15.59
N ALA A 114 -5.26 14.51 -16.82
CA ALA A 114 -5.21 13.41 -17.77
C ALA A 114 -3.84 12.80 -17.95
N ASP A 115 -2.81 13.56 -17.70
CA ASP A 115 -1.47 13.07 -17.96
C ASP A 115 -0.76 12.53 -16.72
N CYS A 116 -1.47 12.29 -15.68
CA CYS A 116 -0.77 11.97 -14.46
C CYS A 116 -0.56 10.51 -14.18
N ALA A 117 -1.60 9.77 -14.20
CA ALA A 117 -1.53 8.44 -13.70
C ALA A 117 -0.59 7.51 -14.37
N CYS A 118 -0.77 7.31 -15.60
CA CYS A 118 0.03 6.32 -16.27
C CYS A 118 1.43 6.77 -16.51
N VAL A 119 1.60 8.06 -16.52
CA VAL A 119 2.90 8.59 -16.79
C VAL A 119 3.87 8.28 -15.68
N MET A 120 3.40 8.28 -14.46
CA MET A 120 4.30 8.05 -13.37
C MET A 120 4.76 6.62 -13.30
N GLY A 121 4.08 5.72 -13.94
CA GLY A 121 4.51 4.35 -13.94
C GLY A 121 4.56 3.71 -12.60
N LEU A 122 3.97 4.34 -11.62
CA LEU A 122 4.01 3.80 -10.29
C LEU A 122 3.04 2.66 -10.12
N ILE A 123 1.90 2.78 -10.75
CA ILE A 123 0.88 1.76 -10.65
C ILE A 123 0.33 1.57 -12.04
N PRO A 124 0.39 0.40 -12.56
CA PRO A 124 -0.18 0.18 -13.89
C PRO A 124 -1.68 0.40 -13.82
N PRO A 125 -2.25 0.84 -14.86
CA PRO A 125 -3.68 1.09 -14.89
C PRO A 125 -4.41 -0.19 -14.57
N GLN A 126 -5.18 -0.13 -13.52
CA GLN A 126 -5.89 -1.31 -13.12
C GLN A 126 -7.20 -1.31 -13.86
N ARG A 127 -7.58 -2.43 -14.37
CA ARG A 127 -8.85 -2.49 -14.99
C ARG A 127 -9.82 -2.49 -13.91
N GLN A 128 -10.58 -1.46 -13.83
CA GLN A 128 -11.58 -1.42 -12.81
C GLN A 128 -12.73 -2.27 -13.25
N PRO A 129 -13.28 -3.01 -12.37
CA PRO A 129 -14.41 -3.83 -12.69
C PRO A 129 -15.50 -2.94 -13.24
N GLY A 130 -15.95 -3.19 -14.38
CA GLY A 130 -16.98 -2.38 -14.93
C GLY A 130 -16.53 -1.27 -15.83
N ALA A 131 -15.26 -1.03 -15.84
CA ALA A 131 -14.78 0.02 -16.70
C ALA A 131 -15.02 -0.37 -18.14
N ASP A 132 -15.14 -1.63 -18.37
CA ASP A 132 -15.35 -2.01 -19.71
C ASP A 132 -16.76 -1.80 -20.16
N LYS A 133 -17.63 -1.46 -19.25
CA LYS A 133 -18.92 -1.24 -19.64
C LYS A 133 -19.09 0.11 -20.00
N ALA A 134 -18.26 0.68 -20.60
CA ALA A 134 -18.38 2.03 -21.00
C ALA A 134 -19.55 1.98 -21.87
N PRO A 135 -20.43 2.79 -21.65
CA PRO A 135 -21.61 2.78 -22.32
C PRO A 135 -21.35 3.06 -23.72
N ARG A 136 -21.63 2.36 -24.52
CA ARG A 136 -21.40 2.53 -25.68
C ARG A 136 -22.19 3.45 -26.14
N GLY A 137 -22.04 4.21 -26.22
CA GLY A 137 -22.49 5.28 -26.59
C GLY A 137 -23.46 5.37 -27.39
N GLN A 138 -23.82 5.38 -27.69
CA GLN A 138 -24.67 5.54 -28.18
C GLN A 138 -24.66 6.31 -29.05
N GLY A 139 -24.31 6.35 -29.49
CA GLY A 139 -24.38 7.20 -30.52
C GLY A 139 -25.37 7.51 -31.12
#